data_3b44fd676131186e188cfe1d2ab5342e
#
_entry.id   3b44fd676131186e188cfe1d2ab5342e
#
_cell.length_a   1.000
_cell.length_b   1.000
_cell.length_c   1.000
_cell.angle_alpha   90.00
_cell.angle_beta   90.00
_cell.angle_gamma   90.00
#
_symmetry.space_group_name_H-M   'P 1'
#
loop_
_entity.id
_entity.type
_entity.pdbx_description
1 polymer ?
#
loop_
_entity_poly.entity_id
_entity_poly.type
_entity_poly.pdbx_seq_one_letter_code
_entity_poly.pdbx_strand_id
1 'polypeptide(L)'
;GGDSIFETYETEFNKLELKDTDVCIFCHDDIHILDTPSAFVWNLKTAFMGEDVGFVGAAGTKYLGETAIWWDMELWKMGMHSGRVKHIDPEGKTYITDYGPPMNVAVLDGLFLAATANTIRDVGLSKPDWLTGAWDFYDIYYTSKALMQGKVNKVMKVDILHRSRGELVGRMSWHENRQAFINN
;
A
#
# COMPACT_ATOMS: atom_id res chain seq x y z
N GLY A 1 -10.86 14.76 10.54
CA GLY A 1 -9.75 13.92 10.18
C GLY A 1 -8.61 14.13 11.16
N GLY A 2 -7.79 13.11 11.38
CA GLY A 2 -6.62 13.22 12.26
C GLY A 2 -5.53 14.12 11.66
N ASP A 3 -4.55 14.47 12.46
CA ASP A 3 -3.43 15.31 12.05
C ASP A 3 -2.42 14.54 11.18
N SER A 4 -2.52 13.20 11.14
CA SER A 4 -1.73 12.33 10.27
C SER A 4 -2.50 11.08 9.86
N ILE A 5 -2.08 10.46 8.75
CA ILE A 5 -2.64 9.19 8.28
C ILE A 5 -2.35 8.06 9.27
N PHE A 6 -1.19 8.07 9.91
CA PHE A 6 -0.80 7.11 10.95
C PHE A 6 -1.76 7.16 12.14
N GLU A 7 -1.98 8.36 12.69
CA GLU A 7 -2.89 8.57 13.80
C GLU A 7 -4.34 8.22 13.44
N THR A 8 -4.76 8.58 12.23
CA THR A 8 -6.09 8.25 11.72
C THR A 8 -6.29 6.74 11.66
N TYR A 9 -5.35 6.00 11.04
CA TYR A 9 -5.46 4.55 10.91
C TYR A 9 -5.39 3.85 12.26
N GLU A 10 -4.47 4.25 13.15
CA GLU A 10 -4.34 3.67 14.49
C GLU A 10 -5.60 3.93 15.32
N THR A 11 -6.11 5.16 15.31
CA THR A 11 -7.31 5.54 16.07
C THR A 11 -8.54 4.78 15.58
N GLU A 12 -8.75 4.71 14.27
CA GLU A 12 -9.92 4.01 13.72
C GLU A 12 -9.81 2.50 13.92
N PHE A 13 -8.63 1.92 13.76
CA PHE A 13 -8.42 0.50 14.02
C PHE A 13 -8.71 0.13 15.48
N ASN A 14 -8.24 0.95 16.43
CA ASN A 14 -8.42 0.69 17.87
C ASN A 14 -9.87 0.84 18.37
N LYS A 15 -10.75 1.46 17.58
CA LYS A 15 -12.19 1.52 17.89
C LYS A 15 -12.95 0.22 17.56
N LEU A 16 -12.34 -0.65 16.77
CA LEU A 16 -13.01 -1.84 16.25
C LEU A 16 -12.76 -3.06 17.13
N GLU A 17 -13.81 -3.81 17.42
CA GLU A 17 -13.73 -5.13 18.06
C GLU A 17 -13.50 -6.21 16.99
N LEU A 18 -12.23 -6.48 16.67
CA LEU A 18 -11.83 -7.36 15.58
C LEU A 18 -11.24 -8.67 16.11
N LYS A 19 -11.63 -9.77 15.45
CA LYS A 19 -10.94 -11.05 15.56
C LYS A 19 -9.62 -11.00 14.79
N ASP A 20 -8.66 -11.82 15.17
CA ASP A 20 -7.35 -11.89 14.53
C ASP A 20 -7.42 -12.14 13.02
N THR A 21 -8.44 -12.87 12.56
CA THR A 21 -8.67 -13.22 11.16
C THR A 21 -9.47 -12.19 10.37
N ASP A 22 -10.04 -11.18 11.02
CA ASP A 22 -10.78 -10.13 10.32
C ASP A 22 -9.82 -9.30 9.46
N VAL A 23 -10.25 -8.97 8.24
CA VAL A 23 -9.44 -8.21 7.30
C VAL A 23 -9.86 -6.75 7.32
N CYS A 24 -8.91 -5.87 7.62
CA CYS A 24 -9.07 -4.43 7.50
C CYS A 24 -8.51 -3.96 6.16
N ILE A 25 -9.18 -2.99 5.55
CA ILE A 25 -8.77 -2.35 4.30
C ILE A 25 -8.55 -0.87 4.58
N PHE A 26 -7.36 -0.39 4.30
CA PHE A 26 -6.99 1.01 4.27
C PHE A 26 -6.88 1.43 2.81
N CYS A 27 -7.57 2.46 2.41
CA CYS A 27 -7.56 2.91 1.01
C CYS A 27 -7.74 4.42 0.93
N HIS A 28 -7.33 4.99 -0.20
CA HIS A 28 -7.62 6.37 -0.53
C HIS A 28 -9.12 6.57 -0.74
N ASP A 29 -9.62 7.76 -0.46
CA ASP A 29 -11.03 8.12 -0.59
C ASP A 29 -11.46 8.40 -2.04
N ASP A 30 -10.50 8.52 -2.95
CA ASP A 30 -10.69 8.78 -4.37
C ASP A 30 -10.56 7.54 -5.27
N ILE A 31 -10.64 6.33 -4.68
CA ILE A 31 -10.65 5.09 -5.44
C ILE A 31 -12.05 4.51 -5.63
N HIS A 32 -12.22 3.75 -6.72
CA HIS A 32 -13.38 2.90 -6.95
C HIS A 32 -12.92 1.49 -7.29
N ILE A 33 -13.43 0.51 -6.58
CA ILE A 33 -13.26 -0.91 -6.92
C ILE A 33 -14.28 -1.23 -8.01
N LEU A 34 -13.80 -1.67 -9.17
CA LEU A 34 -14.63 -1.96 -10.34
C LEU A 34 -15.01 -3.44 -10.44
N ASP A 35 -14.36 -4.31 -9.66
CA ASP A 35 -14.73 -5.72 -9.56
C ASP A 35 -16.15 -5.87 -9.02
N THR A 36 -16.83 -6.94 -9.42
CA THR A 36 -18.07 -7.36 -8.73
C THR A 36 -17.73 -7.73 -7.27
N PRO A 37 -18.66 -7.54 -6.32
CA PRO A 37 -18.39 -7.88 -4.91
C PRO A 37 -17.91 -9.31 -4.71
N SER A 38 -18.44 -10.27 -5.46
CA SER A 38 -18.04 -11.68 -5.37
C SER A 38 -16.62 -11.91 -5.90
N ALA A 39 -16.24 -11.27 -7.01
CA ALA A 39 -14.90 -11.38 -7.57
C ALA A 39 -13.86 -10.71 -6.64
N PHE A 40 -14.18 -9.54 -6.10
CA PHE A 40 -13.32 -8.85 -5.14
C PHE A 40 -13.07 -9.70 -3.89
N VAL A 41 -14.14 -10.22 -3.27
CA VAL A 41 -14.02 -11.06 -2.06
C VAL A 41 -13.25 -12.35 -2.35
N TRP A 42 -13.46 -12.95 -3.52
CA TRP A 42 -12.71 -14.14 -3.93
C TRP A 42 -11.21 -13.84 -4.08
N ASN A 43 -10.86 -12.77 -4.80
CA ASN A 43 -9.47 -12.38 -5.02
C ASN A 43 -8.78 -12.01 -3.70
N LEU A 44 -9.48 -11.29 -2.81
CA LEU A 44 -8.97 -10.94 -1.49
C LEU A 44 -8.70 -12.19 -0.64
N LYS A 45 -9.67 -13.11 -0.55
CA LYS A 45 -9.49 -14.37 0.17
C LYS A 45 -8.33 -15.20 -0.40
N THR A 46 -8.20 -15.26 -1.72
CA THR A 46 -7.11 -15.99 -2.38
C THR A 46 -5.74 -15.37 -2.05
N ALA A 47 -5.66 -14.03 -1.98
CA ALA A 47 -4.42 -13.35 -1.63
C ALA A 47 -3.97 -13.65 -0.18
N PHE A 48 -4.92 -13.87 0.73
CA PHE A 48 -4.63 -14.27 2.12
C PHE A 48 -4.43 -15.78 2.30
N MET A 49 -4.49 -16.59 1.25
CA MET A 49 -4.14 -18.00 1.35
C MET A 49 -2.64 -18.17 1.56
N GLY A 50 -2.28 -19.00 2.54
CA GLY A 50 -0.89 -19.26 2.96
C GLY A 50 -0.61 -18.73 4.35
N GLU A 51 0.57 -19.07 4.85
CA GLU A 51 1.05 -18.63 6.15
C GLU A 51 1.79 -17.29 6.02
N ASP A 52 1.82 -16.52 7.11
CA ASP A 52 2.62 -15.31 7.27
C ASP A 52 2.35 -14.20 6.23
N VAL A 53 1.11 -14.09 5.76
CA VAL A 53 0.75 -12.98 4.88
C VAL A 53 0.80 -11.67 5.66
N GLY A 54 1.59 -10.73 5.14
CA GLY A 54 1.68 -9.37 5.62
C GLY A 54 0.54 -8.50 5.11
N PHE A 55 0.88 -7.52 4.28
CA PHE A 55 -0.10 -6.70 3.59
C PHE A 55 -0.40 -7.23 2.19
N VAL A 56 -1.63 -6.99 1.74
CA VAL A 56 -2.10 -7.25 0.38
C VAL A 56 -2.49 -5.92 -0.25
N GLY A 57 -2.01 -5.64 -1.46
CA GLY A 57 -2.24 -4.36 -2.13
C GLY A 57 -2.59 -4.49 -3.61
N ALA A 58 -2.83 -3.35 -4.25
CA ALA A 58 -3.16 -3.27 -5.68
C ALA A 58 -1.92 -3.13 -6.57
N ALA A 59 -0.84 -2.55 -6.05
CA ALA A 59 0.42 -2.36 -6.75
C ALA A 59 1.60 -2.37 -5.77
N GLY A 60 2.80 -2.65 -6.26
CA GLY A 60 4.00 -2.66 -5.45
C GLY A 60 5.24 -3.11 -6.23
N THR A 61 6.35 -3.28 -5.53
CA THR A 61 7.61 -3.73 -6.12
C THR A 61 8.27 -4.85 -5.32
N LYS A 62 8.93 -5.78 -6.02
CA LYS A 62 9.73 -6.87 -5.41
C LYS A 62 10.96 -6.38 -4.67
N TYR A 63 11.47 -5.24 -5.05
CA TYR A 63 12.69 -4.68 -4.52
C TYR A 63 12.53 -3.18 -4.32
N LEU A 64 12.83 -2.70 -3.13
CA LEU A 64 12.94 -1.29 -2.87
C LEU A 64 14.41 -0.90 -2.98
N GLY A 65 14.76 -0.15 -4.02
CA GLY A 65 16.13 0.31 -4.25
C GLY A 65 16.58 1.35 -3.23
N GLU A 66 17.85 1.74 -3.30
CA GLU A 66 18.46 2.78 -2.45
C GLU A 66 17.74 4.14 -2.53
N THR A 67 16.98 4.36 -3.62
CA THR A 67 16.16 5.56 -3.78
C THR A 67 14.93 5.58 -2.91
N ALA A 68 14.51 4.46 -2.34
CA ALA A 68 13.25 4.24 -1.64
C ALA A 68 12.01 4.73 -2.46
N ILE A 69 12.10 4.68 -3.77
CA ILE A 69 11.01 4.98 -4.71
C ILE A 69 10.50 3.65 -5.25
N TRP A 70 9.29 3.23 -4.83
CA TRP A 70 8.77 1.94 -5.25
C TRP A 70 8.42 1.89 -6.75
N TRP A 71 8.10 3.02 -7.38
CA TRP A 71 7.81 3.14 -8.82
C TRP A 71 9.03 3.55 -9.66
N ASP A 72 10.25 3.26 -9.18
CA ASP A 72 11.50 3.57 -9.86
C ASP A 72 11.54 2.96 -11.27
N MET A 73 11.91 3.78 -12.27
CA MET A 73 11.86 3.40 -13.69
C MET A 73 12.87 2.31 -14.05
N GLU A 74 14.00 2.23 -13.36
CA GLU A 74 14.97 1.16 -13.61
C GLU A 74 14.46 -0.17 -13.09
N LEU A 75 13.81 -0.16 -11.92
CA LEU A 75 13.13 -1.36 -11.40
C LEU A 75 11.96 -1.77 -12.30
N TRP A 76 11.27 -0.80 -12.92
CA TRP A 76 10.23 -1.11 -13.90
C TRP A 76 10.77 -1.83 -15.12
N LYS A 77 11.83 -1.32 -15.74
CA LYS A 77 12.51 -1.95 -16.88
C LYS A 77 12.98 -3.38 -16.57
N MET A 78 13.34 -3.65 -15.30
CA MET A 78 13.74 -4.97 -14.82
C MET A 78 12.56 -5.90 -14.50
N GLY A 79 11.31 -5.46 -14.68
CA GLY A 79 10.11 -6.26 -14.34
C GLY A 79 9.93 -6.54 -12.85
N MET A 80 10.40 -5.63 -11.99
CA MET A 80 10.32 -5.77 -10.54
C MET A 80 9.00 -5.29 -9.97
N HIS A 81 8.15 -4.66 -10.77
CA HIS A 81 6.85 -4.16 -10.34
C HIS A 81 5.73 -5.18 -10.56
N SER A 82 4.63 -4.96 -9.85
CA SER A 82 3.43 -5.79 -9.88
C SER A 82 2.20 -4.93 -9.67
N GLY A 83 1.11 -5.33 -10.31
CA GLY A 83 -0.20 -4.73 -10.14
C GLY A 83 -0.68 -3.97 -11.36
N ARG A 84 -1.89 -3.43 -11.25
CA ARG A 84 -2.52 -2.68 -12.32
C ARG A 84 -3.50 -1.67 -11.74
N VAL A 85 -3.36 -0.41 -12.13
CA VAL A 85 -4.23 0.68 -11.67
C VAL A 85 -4.72 1.48 -12.87
N LYS A 86 -6.01 1.70 -12.91
CA LYS A 86 -6.67 2.58 -13.86
C LYS A 86 -6.78 3.98 -13.25
N HIS A 87 -6.44 5.00 -14.02
CA HIS A 87 -6.49 6.39 -13.57
C HIS A 87 -7.44 7.20 -14.43
N ILE A 88 -7.96 8.27 -13.85
CA ILE A 88 -8.69 9.32 -14.55
C ILE A 88 -7.92 10.64 -14.33
N ASP A 89 -7.55 11.30 -15.41
CA ASP A 89 -6.90 12.60 -15.31
C ASP A 89 -7.92 13.73 -15.09
N PRO A 90 -7.48 14.95 -14.75
CA PRO A 90 -8.38 16.09 -14.56
C PRO A 90 -9.23 16.45 -15.79
N GLU A 91 -8.78 16.08 -16.97
CA GLU A 91 -9.50 16.24 -18.23
C GLU A 91 -10.53 15.14 -18.48
N GLY A 92 -10.64 14.16 -17.55
CA GLY A 92 -11.58 13.03 -17.62
C GLY A 92 -11.11 11.88 -18.52
N LYS A 93 -9.87 11.91 -18.99
CA LYS A 93 -9.29 10.84 -19.79
C LYS A 93 -8.81 9.69 -18.91
N THR A 94 -9.18 8.49 -19.29
CA THR A 94 -8.78 7.28 -18.59
C THR A 94 -7.50 6.70 -19.20
N TYR A 95 -6.57 6.29 -18.34
CA TYR A 95 -5.37 5.53 -18.71
C TYR A 95 -5.09 4.43 -17.71
N ILE A 96 -4.27 3.45 -18.09
CA ILE A 96 -3.93 2.30 -17.26
C ILE A 96 -2.41 2.31 -17.07
N THR A 97 -1.99 2.20 -15.82
CA THR A 97 -0.62 1.83 -15.48
C THR A 97 -0.60 0.34 -15.18
N ASP A 98 0.06 -0.42 -16.05
CA ASP A 98 0.24 -1.86 -15.90
C ASP A 98 1.67 -2.13 -15.41
N TYR A 99 1.78 -2.53 -14.16
CA TYR A 99 3.04 -2.84 -13.50
C TYR A 99 3.45 -4.31 -13.65
N GLY A 100 2.55 -5.15 -14.15
CA GLY A 100 2.76 -6.58 -14.33
C GLY A 100 1.84 -7.46 -13.48
N PRO A 101 1.98 -8.78 -13.60
CA PRO A 101 1.09 -9.74 -12.94
C PRO A 101 1.20 -9.70 -11.42
N PRO A 102 0.14 -10.11 -10.69
CA PRO A 102 0.17 -10.26 -9.24
C PRO A 102 1.32 -11.16 -8.77
N MET A 103 2.04 -10.72 -7.75
CA MET A 103 3.16 -11.47 -7.17
C MET A 103 3.45 -11.05 -5.71
N ASN A 104 4.38 -11.77 -5.07
CA ASN A 104 4.95 -11.34 -3.80
C ASN A 104 5.90 -10.14 -4.02
N VAL A 105 5.83 -9.17 -3.13
CA VAL A 105 6.55 -7.89 -3.23
C VAL A 105 7.22 -7.53 -1.91
N ALA A 106 8.21 -6.65 -1.96
CA ALA A 106 8.82 -6.09 -0.75
C ALA A 106 7.90 -5.02 -0.13
N VAL A 107 7.43 -4.10 -0.96
CA VAL A 107 6.58 -2.99 -0.53
C VAL A 107 5.38 -2.81 -1.45
N LEU A 108 4.33 -2.19 -0.92
CA LEU A 108 3.08 -1.91 -1.60
C LEU A 108 2.80 -0.41 -1.64
N ASP A 109 2.03 0.01 -2.63
CA ASP A 109 1.45 1.36 -2.75
C ASP A 109 0.29 1.52 -1.76
N GLY A 110 0.24 2.66 -1.10
CA GLY A 110 -0.78 3.01 -0.11
C GLY A 110 -2.19 3.23 -0.66
N LEU A 111 -2.35 3.27 -1.97
CA LEU A 111 -3.65 3.39 -2.64
C LEU A 111 -4.69 2.42 -2.08
N PHE A 112 -4.27 1.19 -1.84
CA PHE A 112 -5.08 0.12 -1.29
C PHE A 112 -4.18 -0.86 -0.52
N LEU A 113 -4.38 -0.97 0.79
CA LEU A 113 -3.69 -1.91 1.66
C LEU A 113 -4.71 -2.71 2.46
N ALA A 114 -4.63 -4.02 2.42
CA ALA A 114 -5.44 -4.92 3.25
C ALA A 114 -4.51 -5.78 4.12
N ALA A 115 -4.89 -5.99 5.37
CA ALA A 115 -4.19 -6.90 6.27
C ALA A 115 -5.15 -7.51 7.30
N THR A 116 -4.80 -8.66 7.86
CA THR A 116 -5.56 -9.21 8.99
C THR A 116 -5.34 -8.36 10.24
N ALA A 117 -6.32 -8.34 11.13
CA ALA A 117 -6.19 -7.62 12.40
C ALA A 117 -4.98 -8.10 13.21
N ASN A 118 -4.65 -9.39 13.14
CA ASN A 118 -3.43 -9.92 13.75
C ASN A 118 -2.17 -9.29 13.14
N THR A 119 -2.06 -9.27 11.82
CA THR A 119 -0.92 -8.63 11.13
C THR A 119 -0.79 -7.16 11.51
N ILE A 120 -1.91 -6.43 11.60
CA ILE A 120 -1.91 -5.01 11.99
C ILE A 120 -1.42 -4.82 13.42
N ARG A 121 -1.83 -5.70 14.36
CA ARG A 121 -1.36 -5.65 15.75
C ARG A 121 0.15 -5.96 15.85
N ASP A 122 0.63 -6.94 15.12
CA ASP A 122 2.05 -7.32 15.10
C ASP A 122 2.93 -6.20 14.52
N VAL A 123 2.52 -5.62 13.40
CA VAL A 123 3.25 -4.54 12.73
C VAL A 123 3.12 -3.22 13.50
N GLY A 124 1.93 -2.92 14.01
CA GLY A 124 1.59 -1.64 14.61
C GLY A 124 1.40 -0.54 13.56
N LEU A 125 0.55 0.43 13.88
CA LEU A 125 0.22 1.55 12.98
C LEU A 125 0.84 2.88 13.41
N SER A 126 1.54 2.91 14.53
CA SER A 126 2.14 4.16 15.06
C SER A 126 3.22 4.70 14.11
N LYS A 127 3.23 6.02 13.98
CA LYS A 127 4.26 6.73 13.22
C LYS A 127 5.60 6.64 13.95
N PRO A 128 6.72 6.28 13.29
CA PRO A 128 8.03 6.31 13.92
C PRO A 128 8.49 7.75 14.13
N ASP A 129 9.24 8.01 15.21
CA ASP A 129 9.68 9.36 15.61
C ASP A 129 10.56 10.04 14.55
N TRP A 130 11.32 9.25 13.80
CA TRP A 130 12.21 9.77 12.75
C TRP A 130 11.47 10.19 11.47
N LEU A 131 10.21 9.83 11.28
CA LEU A 131 9.41 10.22 10.13
C LEU A 131 8.68 11.54 10.45
N THR A 132 9.01 12.61 9.75
CA THR A 132 8.49 13.96 10.06
C THR A 132 7.14 14.26 9.41
N GLY A 133 6.89 13.71 8.23
CA GLY A 133 5.65 13.94 7.49
C GLY A 133 4.45 13.22 8.07
N ALA A 134 3.28 13.79 7.84
CA ALA A 134 2.01 13.26 8.37
C ALA A 134 1.30 12.30 7.42
N TRP A 135 1.55 12.40 6.12
CA TRP A 135 0.72 11.77 5.08
C TRP A 135 1.49 10.93 4.07
N ASP A 136 2.81 10.88 4.18
CA ASP A 136 3.68 10.23 3.22
C ASP A 136 4.45 9.06 3.85
N PHE A 137 4.84 8.07 3.06
CA PHE A 137 5.67 6.91 3.46
C PHE A 137 5.06 5.92 4.45
N TYR A 138 3.80 6.05 4.84
CA TYR A 138 3.15 5.10 5.74
C TYR A 138 3.07 3.69 5.12
N ASP A 139 2.80 3.62 3.84
CA ASP A 139 2.68 2.41 3.04
C ASP A 139 4.02 1.66 2.95
N ILE A 140 5.07 2.37 2.57
CA ILE A 140 6.44 1.83 2.52
C ILE A 140 6.87 1.38 3.92
N TYR A 141 6.61 2.19 4.95
CA TYR A 141 6.97 1.87 6.32
C TYR A 141 6.27 0.61 6.84
N TYR A 142 4.95 0.53 6.73
CA TYR A 142 4.20 -0.63 7.23
C TYR A 142 4.57 -1.92 6.50
N THR A 143 4.68 -1.85 5.17
CA THR A 143 4.99 -3.04 4.36
C THR A 143 6.44 -3.48 4.52
N SER A 144 7.40 -2.56 4.65
CA SER A 144 8.78 -2.89 5.00
C SER A 144 8.87 -3.54 6.39
N LYS A 145 8.15 -2.99 7.38
CA LYS A 145 8.14 -3.54 8.74
C LYS A 145 7.55 -4.94 8.78
N ALA A 146 6.47 -5.21 8.03
CA ALA A 146 5.92 -6.55 7.88
C ALA A 146 6.95 -7.52 7.27
N LEU A 147 7.64 -7.09 6.20
CA LEU A 147 8.69 -7.88 5.57
C LEU A 147 9.84 -8.20 6.55
N MET A 148 10.30 -7.23 7.33
CA MET A 148 11.35 -7.41 8.34
C MET A 148 10.94 -8.37 9.46
N GLN A 149 9.63 -8.52 9.71
CA GLN A 149 9.08 -9.51 10.63
C GLN A 149 8.89 -10.90 9.99
N GLY A 150 9.37 -11.12 8.76
CA GLY A 150 9.25 -12.37 8.04
C GLY A 150 7.91 -12.59 7.33
N LYS A 151 7.03 -11.58 7.32
CA LYS A 151 5.73 -11.67 6.62
C LYS A 151 5.91 -11.43 5.12
N VAL A 152 4.97 -11.94 4.32
CA VAL A 152 4.99 -11.85 2.86
C VAL A 152 3.94 -10.85 2.39
N ASN A 153 4.38 -9.73 1.82
CA ASN A 153 3.47 -8.79 1.15
C ASN A 153 3.12 -9.30 -0.25
N LYS A 154 1.86 -9.10 -0.67
CA LYS A 154 1.37 -9.61 -1.95
C LYS A 154 0.58 -8.55 -2.72
N VAL A 155 0.78 -8.50 -4.02
CA VAL A 155 -0.15 -7.81 -4.92
C VAL A 155 -1.28 -8.77 -5.29
N MET A 156 -2.51 -8.36 -5.11
CA MET A 156 -3.69 -9.12 -5.55
C MET A 156 -4.23 -8.63 -6.90
N LYS A 157 -4.98 -9.49 -7.56
CA LYS A 157 -5.76 -9.07 -8.72
C LYS A 157 -6.95 -8.25 -8.22
N VAL A 158 -6.99 -6.98 -8.59
CA VAL A 158 -8.10 -6.07 -8.31
C VAL A 158 -8.19 -5.04 -9.43
N ASP A 159 -9.41 -4.72 -9.86
CA ASP A 159 -9.65 -3.66 -10.86
C ASP A 159 -10.03 -2.38 -10.09
N ILE A 160 -9.09 -1.44 -10.02
CA ILE A 160 -9.23 -0.18 -9.29
C ILE A 160 -9.15 0.99 -10.26
N LEU A 161 -10.09 1.91 -10.13
CA LEU A 161 -10.04 3.24 -10.71
C LEU A 161 -9.61 4.25 -9.63
N HIS A 162 -8.52 4.94 -9.87
CA HIS A 162 -8.00 6.04 -9.05
C HIS A 162 -8.28 7.37 -9.73
N ARG A 163 -8.94 8.28 -9.03
CA ARG A 163 -9.40 9.55 -9.61
C ARG A 163 -8.40 10.69 -9.52
N SER A 164 -7.19 10.43 -9.09
CA SER A 164 -6.09 11.39 -9.09
C SER A 164 -4.90 10.88 -9.89
N ARG A 165 -3.98 11.79 -10.20
CA ARG A 165 -2.71 11.45 -10.87
C ARG A 165 -1.63 10.94 -9.91
N GLY A 166 -1.88 10.97 -8.59
CA GLY A 166 -0.86 10.63 -7.61
C GLY A 166 0.31 11.63 -7.64
N GLU A 167 0.04 12.93 -7.58
CA GLU A 167 1.07 13.97 -7.61
C GLU A 167 1.86 14.00 -6.30
N LEU A 168 2.97 13.27 -6.25
CA LEU A 168 3.93 13.33 -5.15
C LEU A 168 5.14 14.23 -5.44
N VAL A 169 5.42 14.49 -6.72
CA VAL A 169 6.67 15.09 -7.23
C VAL A 169 6.87 16.57 -6.88
N GLY A 170 6.07 17.17 -6.03
CA GLY A 170 6.25 18.55 -5.57
C GLY A 170 6.15 18.75 -4.07
N ARG A 171 5.90 17.68 -3.30
CA ARG A 171 5.75 17.79 -1.85
C ARG A 171 7.11 17.70 -1.16
N MET A 172 7.53 18.78 -0.53
CA MET A 172 8.78 18.83 0.26
C MET A 172 8.75 17.76 1.37
N SER A 173 7.60 17.57 2.03
CA SER A 173 7.40 16.56 3.06
C SER A 173 7.67 15.12 2.57
N TRP A 174 7.32 14.81 1.33
CA TRP A 174 7.60 13.50 0.76
C TRP A 174 9.12 13.26 0.60
N HIS A 175 9.86 14.26 0.12
CA HIS A 175 11.31 14.17 -0.02
C HIS A 175 12.03 14.05 1.33
N GLU A 176 11.58 14.79 2.33
CA GLU A 176 12.10 14.73 3.70
C GLU A 176 11.86 13.34 4.31
N ASN A 177 10.64 12.81 4.19
CA ASN A 177 10.30 11.47 4.69
C ASN A 177 11.07 10.37 3.97
N ARG A 178 11.23 10.50 2.65
CA ARG A 178 12.06 9.58 1.87
C ARG A 178 13.49 9.56 2.37
N GLN A 179 14.10 10.73 2.60
CA GLN A 179 15.47 10.82 3.10
C GLN A 179 15.58 10.28 4.53
N ALA A 180 14.59 10.56 5.38
CA ALA A 180 14.51 10.00 6.73
C ALA A 180 14.42 8.47 6.70
N PHE A 181 13.61 7.91 5.79
CA PHE A 181 13.49 6.46 5.63
C PHE A 181 14.79 5.82 5.15
N ILE A 182 15.53 6.43 4.22
CA ILE A 182 16.81 5.91 3.71
C ILE A 182 17.88 5.89 4.82
N ASN A 183 17.82 6.83 5.75
CA ASN A 183 18.84 7.00 6.81
C ASN A 183 18.56 6.12 8.05
N ASN A 184 17.43 5.43 8.14
CA ASN A 184 17.03 4.59 9.28
C ASN A 184 16.78 3.15 8.91
#